data_0f411e16a7e796a98509551f56ddbbd8
#
_entry.id   0f411e16a7e796a98509551f56ddbbd8
#
_cell.length_a   1.000
_cell.length_b   1.000
_cell.length_c   1.000
_cell.angle_alpha   90.00
_cell.angle_beta   90.00
_cell.angle_gamma   90.00
#
_symmetry.space_group_name_H-M   'P 1'
#
loop_
_entity.id
_entity.type
_entity.pdbx_description
1 polymer ?
#
loop_
_entity_poly.entity_id
_entity_poly.type
_entity_poly.pdbx_seq_one_letter_code
_entity_poly.pdbx_strand_id
1 'polypeptide(L)'
;MESGALIREYLLLGLRFDRIEEGYVDSYTGDPALRQMVADEPMPVPADLAHQARRLLDTLPQVPRTHGFDDARAAYIGAHLRALQCAGRKFAGEDVGFVDEVRDYFDVSITKGDQDRYREAHRRLDRALGGSGSLAERMQANRLADEIPPDRLAECIDAFSSALRDRVRAEYPLPDTEFIDYEIVTDKPWSGFNYYRGDYRSTVAVNADIKQQMSNLPRLVAH
;
A
#
# COMPACT_ATOMS: atom_id res chain seq x y z
N MET A 1 17.94 -2.54 -24.81
CA MET A 1 17.88 -3.43 -23.62
C MET A 1 16.73 -4.40 -23.81
N GLU A 2 16.93 -5.67 -23.51
CA GLU A 2 15.88 -6.69 -23.54
C GLU A 2 14.90 -6.48 -22.37
N SER A 3 13.63 -6.90 -22.54
CA SER A 3 12.59 -6.73 -21.50
C SER A 3 12.93 -7.41 -20.17
N GLY A 4 13.51 -8.62 -20.22
CA GLY A 4 13.96 -9.32 -19.02
C GLY A 4 15.06 -8.59 -18.25
N ALA A 5 15.99 -7.96 -18.97
CA ALA A 5 17.05 -7.15 -18.35
C ALA A 5 16.47 -5.88 -17.69
N LEU A 6 15.51 -5.21 -18.33
CA LEU A 6 14.82 -4.06 -17.73
C LEU A 6 14.08 -4.46 -16.44
N ILE A 7 13.32 -5.55 -16.47
CA ILE A 7 12.59 -6.05 -15.30
C ILE A 7 13.56 -6.36 -14.16
N ARG A 8 14.67 -7.03 -14.48
CA ARG A 8 15.69 -7.34 -13.48
C ARG A 8 16.28 -6.07 -12.84
N GLU A 9 16.66 -5.08 -13.63
CA GLU A 9 17.18 -3.81 -13.10
C GLU A 9 16.13 -3.04 -12.28
N TYR A 10 14.86 -3.06 -12.68
CA TYR A 10 13.77 -2.48 -11.89
C TYR A 10 13.62 -3.18 -10.52
N LEU A 11 13.67 -4.52 -10.47
CA LEU A 11 13.59 -5.26 -9.21
C LEU A 11 14.79 -4.96 -8.29
N LEU A 12 16.01 -4.95 -8.84
CA LEU A 12 17.22 -4.60 -8.10
C LEU A 12 17.15 -3.17 -7.56
N LEU A 13 16.60 -2.23 -8.34
CA LEU A 13 16.43 -0.85 -7.91
C LEU A 13 15.47 -0.77 -6.71
N GLY A 14 14.31 -1.43 -6.75
CA GLY A 14 13.38 -1.51 -5.62
C GLY A 14 14.04 -2.08 -4.37
N LEU A 15 14.76 -3.20 -4.49
CA LEU A 15 15.47 -3.83 -3.38
C LEU A 15 16.58 -2.93 -2.78
N ARG A 16 17.21 -2.06 -3.61
CA ARG A 16 18.17 -1.06 -3.09
C ARG A 16 17.48 0.02 -2.27
N PHE A 17 16.26 0.44 -2.66
CA PHE A 17 15.45 1.35 -1.83
C PHE A 17 15.09 0.74 -0.48
N ASP A 18 14.80 -0.55 -0.43
CA ASP A 18 14.52 -1.29 0.81
C ASP A 18 15.69 -1.27 1.81
N ARG A 19 16.92 -1.06 1.33
CA ARG A 19 18.09 -0.88 2.21
C ARG A 19 18.24 0.53 2.77
N ILE A 20 17.61 1.54 2.14
CA ILE A 20 17.59 2.91 2.65
C ILE A 20 16.47 3.06 3.68
N GLU A 21 15.30 2.53 3.34
CA GLU A 21 14.11 2.58 4.17
C GLU A 21 13.56 1.16 4.33
N GLU A 22 13.73 0.58 5.51
CA GLU A 22 13.27 -0.78 5.81
C GLU A 22 11.74 -0.88 5.61
N GLY A 23 11.31 -1.90 4.86
CA GLY A 23 9.91 -2.10 4.51
C GLY A 23 9.46 -1.34 3.25
N TYR A 24 10.35 -0.69 2.52
CA TYR A 24 10.02 -0.08 1.24
C TYR A 24 9.53 -1.13 0.21
N VAL A 25 10.01 -2.37 0.32
CA VAL A 25 9.57 -3.54 -0.44
C VAL A 25 9.10 -4.64 0.51
N ASP A 26 7.88 -4.51 1.02
CA ASP A 26 7.31 -5.43 2.01
C ASP A 26 6.99 -6.84 1.46
N SER A 27 6.67 -6.96 0.17
CA SER A 27 6.13 -8.21 -0.40
C SER A 27 6.92 -8.71 -1.59
N TYR A 28 8.23 -8.80 -1.47
CA TYR A 28 9.06 -9.40 -2.52
C TYR A 28 8.93 -10.93 -2.51
N THR A 29 8.32 -11.48 -3.56
CA THR A 29 8.14 -12.93 -3.78
C THR A 29 8.98 -13.47 -4.94
N GLY A 30 9.93 -12.66 -5.45
CA GLY A 30 10.81 -13.02 -6.55
C GLY A 30 11.99 -13.90 -6.12
N ASP A 31 12.98 -14.04 -7.03
CA ASP A 31 14.20 -14.81 -6.76
C ASP A 31 14.97 -14.26 -5.56
N PRO A 32 15.13 -15.04 -4.48
CA PRO A 32 15.86 -14.61 -3.29
C PRO A 32 17.33 -14.27 -3.57
N ALA A 33 17.91 -14.79 -4.63
CA ALA A 33 19.28 -14.46 -5.04
C ALA A 33 19.45 -12.98 -5.41
N LEU A 34 18.40 -12.31 -5.93
CA LEU A 34 18.45 -10.87 -6.18
C LEU A 34 18.48 -10.06 -4.88
N ARG A 35 17.73 -10.47 -3.88
CA ARG A 35 17.76 -9.82 -2.56
C ARG A 35 19.12 -9.99 -1.89
N GLN A 36 19.71 -11.20 -1.97
CA GLN A 36 21.05 -11.47 -1.43
C GLN A 36 22.11 -10.64 -2.17
N MET A 37 22.04 -10.58 -3.49
CA MET A 37 22.97 -9.77 -4.31
C MET A 37 22.97 -8.31 -3.86
N VAL A 38 21.78 -7.72 -3.66
CA VAL A 38 21.65 -6.32 -3.19
C VAL A 38 22.14 -6.18 -1.75
N ALA A 39 21.93 -7.18 -0.89
CA ALA A 39 22.42 -7.15 0.50
C ALA A 39 23.95 -7.09 0.58
N ASP A 40 24.64 -7.73 -0.38
CA ASP A 40 26.10 -7.78 -0.45
C ASP A 40 26.72 -6.51 -1.11
N GLU A 41 25.91 -5.63 -1.71
CA GLU A 41 26.37 -4.35 -2.28
C GLU A 41 26.73 -3.34 -1.16
N PRO A 42 27.58 -2.34 -1.41
CA PRO A 42 27.70 -1.17 -0.53
C PRO A 42 26.36 -0.48 -0.30
N MET A 43 26.23 0.28 0.79
CA MET A 43 25.01 1.06 1.07
C MET A 43 24.72 1.98 -0.11
N PRO A 44 23.51 1.95 -0.70
CA PRO A 44 23.19 2.75 -1.86
C PRO A 44 23.11 4.24 -1.53
N VAL A 45 23.50 5.08 -2.48
CA VAL A 45 23.37 6.53 -2.40
C VAL A 45 22.04 6.95 -3.04
N PRO A 46 21.14 7.65 -2.32
CA PRO A 46 19.81 8.01 -2.83
C PRO A 46 19.81 8.73 -4.18
N ALA A 47 20.74 9.68 -4.39
CA ALA A 47 20.85 10.39 -5.66
C ALA A 47 21.18 9.47 -6.83
N ASP A 48 22.02 8.45 -6.60
CA ASP A 48 22.38 7.47 -7.64
C ASP A 48 21.18 6.59 -7.99
N LEU A 49 20.33 6.23 -7.01
CA LEU A 49 19.09 5.50 -7.24
C LEU A 49 18.09 6.33 -8.07
N ALA A 50 17.97 7.64 -7.79
CA ALA A 50 17.15 8.55 -8.60
C ALA A 50 17.65 8.59 -10.06
N HIS A 51 18.96 8.65 -10.26
CA HIS A 51 19.57 8.59 -11.61
C HIS A 51 19.35 7.22 -12.29
N GLN A 52 19.40 6.11 -11.54
CA GLN A 52 19.09 4.79 -12.09
C GLN A 52 17.63 4.70 -12.54
N ALA A 53 16.68 5.14 -11.70
CA ALA A 53 15.26 5.20 -12.05
C ALA A 53 15.06 6.01 -13.35
N ARG A 54 15.68 7.18 -13.45
CA ARG A 54 15.60 8.04 -14.65
C ARG A 54 16.13 7.33 -15.89
N ARG A 55 17.30 6.71 -15.84
CA ARG A 55 17.85 5.97 -16.98
C ARG A 55 16.94 4.85 -17.45
N LEU A 56 16.31 4.11 -16.51
CA LEU A 56 15.36 3.06 -16.85
C LEU A 56 14.10 3.63 -17.52
N LEU A 57 13.59 4.76 -17.02
CA LEU A 57 12.49 5.49 -17.66
C LEU A 57 12.80 5.90 -19.08
N ASP A 58 13.98 6.48 -19.32
CA ASP A 58 14.41 6.95 -20.64
C ASP A 58 14.63 5.78 -21.63
N THR A 59 14.96 4.59 -21.10
CA THR A 59 15.15 3.37 -21.90
C THR A 59 13.84 2.64 -22.21
N LEU A 60 12.86 2.71 -21.31
CA LEU A 60 11.62 1.94 -21.36
C LEU A 60 10.85 2.03 -22.70
N PRO A 61 10.72 3.20 -23.37
CA PRO A 61 10.02 3.30 -24.66
C PRO A 61 10.67 2.48 -25.77
N GLN A 62 11.98 2.21 -25.68
CA GLN A 62 12.78 1.52 -26.67
C GLN A 62 12.84 0.00 -26.44
N VAL A 63 12.28 -0.49 -25.31
CA VAL A 63 12.27 -1.92 -24.97
C VAL A 63 11.21 -2.63 -25.81
N PRO A 64 11.59 -3.69 -26.57
CA PRO A 64 10.64 -4.43 -27.40
C PRO A 64 9.50 -5.03 -26.56
N ARG A 65 8.28 -4.93 -27.06
CA ARG A 65 7.12 -5.61 -26.48
C ARG A 65 7.19 -7.09 -26.82
N THR A 66 6.97 -7.92 -25.82
CA THR A 66 7.04 -9.38 -25.91
C THR A 66 5.87 -9.99 -25.15
N HIS A 67 5.67 -11.31 -25.27
CA HIS A 67 4.74 -12.01 -24.40
C HIS A 67 5.17 -11.85 -22.92
N GLY A 68 4.27 -11.30 -22.09
CA GLY A 68 4.57 -10.98 -20.68
C GLY A 68 5.19 -9.59 -20.43
N PHE A 69 5.48 -8.83 -21.52
CA PHE A 69 5.90 -7.44 -21.44
C PHE A 69 5.20 -6.61 -22.53
N ASP A 70 3.91 -6.42 -22.35
CA ASP A 70 3.02 -5.61 -23.20
C ASP A 70 3.04 -4.11 -22.79
N ASP A 71 2.22 -3.31 -23.46
CA ASP A 71 2.10 -1.88 -23.17
C ASP A 71 1.55 -1.60 -21.76
N ALA A 72 0.64 -2.43 -21.26
CA ALA A 72 0.09 -2.27 -19.90
C ALA A 72 1.18 -2.52 -18.85
N ARG A 73 1.98 -3.57 -19.04
CA ARG A 73 3.13 -3.87 -18.17
C ARG A 73 4.20 -2.78 -18.22
N ALA A 74 4.48 -2.26 -19.40
CA ALA A 74 5.43 -1.17 -19.58
C ALA A 74 4.93 0.12 -18.92
N ALA A 75 3.64 0.47 -19.06
CA ALA A 75 3.03 1.61 -18.39
C ALA A 75 3.10 1.48 -16.86
N TYR A 76 2.78 0.30 -16.34
CA TYR A 76 2.89 -0.02 -14.90
C TYR A 76 4.32 0.19 -14.38
N ILE A 77 5.32 -0.43 -15.01
CA ILE A 77 6.73 -0.26 -14.60
C ILE A 77 7.17 1.20 -14.74
N GLY A 78 6.72 1.90 -15.78
CA GLY A 78 6.99 3.33 -15.96
C GLY A 78 6.45 4.20 -14.82
N ALA A 79 5.24 3.91 -14.33
CA ALA A 79 4.67 4.59 -13.16
C ALA A 79 5.51 4.35 -11.90
N HIS A 80 5.89 3.10 -11.64
CA HIS A 80 6.76 2.75 -10.51
C HIS A 80 8.15 3.40 -10.60
N LEU A 81 8.74 3.46 -11.79
CA LEU A 81 10.04 4.12 -11.97
C LEU A 81 9.96 5.63 -11.72
N ARG A 82 8.84 6.29 -12.06
CA ARG A 82 8.61 7.70 -11.69
C ARG A 82 8.55 7.87 -10.17
N ALA A 83 7.81 7.00 -9.48
CA ALA A 83 7.73 6.99 -8.02
C ALA A 83 9.12 6.77 -7.38
N LEU A 84 9.88 5.79 -7.87
CA LEU A 84 11.24 5.52 -7.38
C LEU A 84 12.19 6.69 -7.66
N GLN A 85 12.08 7.36 -8.79
CA GLN A 85 12.86 8.56 -9.08
C GLN A 85 12.53 9.68 -8.09
N CYS A 86 11.25 9.92 -7.82
CA CYS A 86 10.80 10.90 -6.83
C CYS A 86 11.31 10.56 -5.43
N ALA A 87 11.20 9.30 -5.02
CA ALA A 87 11.71 8.83 -3.73
C ALA A 87 13.22 9.06 -3.59
N GLY A 88 14.00 8.70 -4.60
CA GLY A 88 15.45 8.90 -4.57
C GLY A 88 15.85 10.37 -4.44
N ARG A 89 15.14 11.28 -5.12
CA ARG A 89 15.34 12.74 -4.99
C ARG A 89 15.02 13.21 -3.57
N LYS A 90 13.91 12.75 -2.98
CA LYS A 90 13.53 13.09 -1.60
C LYS A 90 14.52 12.56 -0.58
N PHE A 91 14.93 11.30 -0.69
CA PHE A 91 15.96 10.73 0.19
C PHE A 91 17.32 11.39 0.01
N ALA A 92 17.59 12.00 -1.15
CA ALA A 92 18.77 12.83 -1.37
C ALA A 92 18.63 14.27 -0.79
N GLY A 93 17.49 14.58 -0.17
CA GLY A 93 17.23 15.89 0.47
C GLY A 93 16.64 16.94 -0.46
N GLU A 94 16.17 16.59 -1.67
CA GLU A 94 15.49 17.53 -2.55
C GLU A 94 14.09 17.86 -2.02
N ASP A 95 13.73 19.14 -2.03
CA ASP A 95 12.37 19.61 -1.73
C ASP A 95 11.46 19.41 -2.95
N VAL A 96 10.71 18.33 -2.94
CA VAL A 96 9.69 18.05 -3.96
C VAL A 96 8.35 18.57 -3.46
N GLY A 97 7.75 19.52 -4.21
CA GLY A 97 6.45 20.09 -3.86
C GLY A 97 5.35 19.01 -3.74
N PHE A 98 4.46 19.16 -2.75
CA PHE A 98 3.43 18.15 -2.42
C PHE A 98 2.58 17.70 -3.62
N VAL A 99 2.19 18.62 -4.52
CA VAL A 99 1.39 18.28 -5.72
C VAL A 99 2.17 17.43 -6.70
N ASP A 100 3.46 17.74 -6.88
CA ASP A 100 4.35 16.98 -7.75
C ASP A 100 4.66 15.61 -7.16
N GLU A 101 4.88 15.55 -5.84
CA GLU A 101 5.05 14.29 -5.12
C GLU A 101 3.85 13.35 -5.29
N VAL A 102 2.63 13.86 -5.08
CA VAL A 102 1.40 13.08 -5.27
C VAL A 102 1.26 12.58 -6.71
N ARG A 103 1.58 13.45 -7.69
CA ARG A 103 1.56 13.04 -9.09
C ARG A 103 2.57 11.94 -9.38
N ASP A 104 3.79 12.07 -8.88
CA ASP A 104 4.88 11.15 -9.19
C ASP A 104 4.72 9.79 -8.47
N TYR A 105 4.14 9.77 -7.24
CA TYR A 105 3.88 8.52 -6.51
C TYR A 105 2.61 7.81 -6.93
N PHE A 106 1.55 8.56 -7.25
CA PHE A 106 0.21 7.97 -7.41
C PHE A 106 -0.38 8.14 -8.82
N ASP A 107 0.35 8.81 -9.72
CA ASP A 107 -0.11 9.17 -11.07
C ASP A 107 -1.44 9.96 -11.05
N VAL A 108 -1.62 10.80 -10.03
CA VAL A 108 -2.83 11.58 -9.77
C VAL A 108 -2.50 13.06 -9.70
N SER A 109 -3.23 13.87 -10.48
CA SER A 109 -3.16 15.32 -10.36
C SER A 109 -4.20 15.83 -9.36
N ILE A 110 -3.74 16.50 -8.31
CA ILE A 110 -4.60 17.05 -7.26
C ILE A 110 -4.69 18.57 -7.36
N THR A 111 -5.85 19.09 -7.01
CA THR A 111 -6.10 20.53 -6.85
C THR A 111 -6.85 20.77 -5.54
N LYS A 112 -6.84 22.01 -5.07
CA LYS A 112 -7.67 22.39 -3.91
C LYS A 112 -9.12 22.08 -4.21
N GLY A 113 -9.75 21.30 -3.32
CA GLY A 113 -11.17 21.00 -3.39
C GLY A 113 -12.03 22.23 -3.07
N ASP A 114 -13.29 22.17 -3.48
CA ASP A 114 -14.28 23.19 -3.14
C ASP A 114 -14.55 23.18 -1.63
N GLN A 115 -14.26 24.32 -0.99
CA GLN A 115 -14.44 24.49 0.45
C GLN A 115 -15.90 24.35 0.90
N ASP A 116 -16.88 24.69 0.06
CA ASP A 116 -18.29 24.57 0.41
C ASP A 116 -18.73 23.12 0.56
N ARG A 117 -18.13 22.18 -0.21
CA ARG A 117 -18.32 20.73 0.00
C ARG A 117 -17.89 20.29 1.39
N TYR A 118 -16.73 20.77 1.87
CA TYR A 118 -16.24 20.44 3.21
C TYR A 118 -17.12 21.07 4.31
N ARG A 119 -17.54 22.32 4.13
CA ARG A 119 -18.46 22.97 5.06
C ARG A 119 -19.80 22.24 5.15
N GLU A 120 -20.35 21.78 4.00
CA GLU A 120 -21.57 20.97 4.00
C GLU A 120 -21.38 19.61 4.66
N ALA A 121 -20.23 18.94 4.43
CA ALA A 121 -19.91 17.70 5.11
C ALA A 121 -19.85 17.90 6.65
N HIS A 122 -19.23 18.98 7.12
CA HIS A 122 -19.22 19.32 8.54
C HIS A 122 -20.64 19.56 9.07
N ARG A 123 -21.50 20.31 8.37
CA ARG A 123 -22.90 20.51 8.78
C ARG A 123 -23.68 19.19 8.84
N ARG A 124 -23.44 18.28 7.90
CA ARG A 124 -24.09 16.95 7.91
C ARG A 124 -23.61 16.11 9.10
N LEU A 125 -22.31 16.10 9.39
CA LEU A 125 -21.76 15.43 10.59
C LEU A 125 -22.30 16.04 11.87
N ASP A 126 -22.38 17.37 11.95
CA ASP A 126 -22.91 18.11 13.10
C ASP A 126 -24.37 17.74 13.40
N ARG A 127 -25.18 17.52 12.36
CA ARG A 127 -26.56 17.04 12.50
C ARG A 127 -26.67 15.56 12.86
N ALA A 128 -25.76 14.74 12.32
CA ALA A 128 -25.78 13.28 12.49
C ALA A 128 -25.25 12.84 13.86
N LEU A 129 -24.23 13.53 14.37
CA LEU A 129 -23.65 13.26 15.67
C LEU A 129 -24.41 14.04 16.76
N GLY A 130 -25.23 13.35 17.55
CA GLY A 130 -25.90 13.94 18.70
C GLY A 130 -24.92 14.37 19.80
N GLY A 131 -25.44 15.02 20.87
CA GLY A 131 -24.65 15.40 22.02
C GLY A 131 -24.32 16.89 22.09
N SER A 132 -23.55 17.27 23.10
CA SER A 132 -23.08 18.64 23.38
C SER A 132 -21.58 18.74 23.13
N GLY A 133 -21.08 19.96 22.96
CA GLY A 133 -19.69 20.24 22.68
C GLY A 133 -19.41 20.49 21.19
N SER A 134 -18.13 20.73 20.87
CA SER A 134 -17.69 20.95 19.49
C SER A 134 -17.88 19.69 18.63
N LEU A 135 -17.96 19.86 17.31
CA LEU A 135 -18.03 18.74 16.37
C LEU A 135 -16.83 17.78 16.54
N ALA A 136 -15.63 18.32 16.77
CA ALA A 136 -14.43 17.53 16.99
C ALA A 136 -14.54 16.61 18.22
N GLU A 137 -15.04 17.14 19.35
CA GLU A 137 -15.25 16.36 20.59
C GLU A 137 -16.28 15.25 20.36
N ARG A 138 -17.39 15.54 19.68
CA ARG A 138 -18.42 14.54 19.37
C ARG A 138 -17.93 13.46 18.40
N MET A 139 -17.14 13.84 17.41
CA MET A 139 -16.48 12.88 16.51
C MET A 139 -15.51 11.98 17.28
N GLN A 140 -14.73 12.55 18.18
CA GLN A 140 -13.82 11.77 19.03
C GLN A 140 -14.56 10.81 19.95
N ALA A 141 -15.64 11.28 20.59
CA ALA A 141 -16.48 10.43 21.43
C ALA A 141 -17.10 9.27 20.64
N ASN A 142 -17.58 9.54 19.42
CA ASN A 142 -18.13 8.51 18.55
C ASN A 142 -17.06 7.47 18.14
N ARG A 143 -15.83 7.91 17.84
CA ARG A 143 -14.72 6.99 17.51
C ARG A 143 -14.36 6.10 18.69
N LEU A 144 -14.30 6.68 19.90
CA LEU A 144 -14.02 5.91 21.13
C LEU A 144 -15.12 4.89 21.44
N ALA A 145 -16.38 5.25 21.21
CA ALA A 145 -17.51 4.34 21.42
C ALA A 145 -17.55 3.19 20.39
N ASP A 146 -16.95 3.39 19.22
CA ASP A 146 -16.87 2.39 18.15
C ASP A 146 -15.55 1.57 18.18
N GLU A 147 -14.67 1.87 19.14
CA GLU A 147 -13.37 1.20 19.27
C GLU A 147 -13.54 -0.25 19.71
N ILE A 148 -12.87 -1.16 19.01
CA ILE A 148 -12.82 -2.57 19.37
C ILE A 148 -11.83 -2.75 20.52
N PRO A 149 -12.21 -3.36 21.65
CA PRO A 149 -11.26 -3.70 22.69
C PRO A 149 -10.15 -4.60 22.15
N PRO A 150 -8.86 -4.36 22.47
CA PRO A 150 -7.74 -5.12 21.91
C PRO A 150 -7.85 -6.62 22.12
N ASP A 151 -8.36 -7.06 23.25
CA ASP A 151 -8.59 -8.47 23.60
C ASP A 151 -9.70 -9.15 22.78
N ARG A 152 -10.55 -8.35 22.12
CA ARG A 152 -11.63 -8.85 21.26
C ARG A 152 -11.33 -8.72 19.77
N LEU A 153 -10.22 -8.10 19.39
CA LEU A 153 -9.93 -7.80 17.98
C LEU A 153 -9.87 -9.08 17.14
N ALA A 154 -9.16 -10.11 17.59
CA ALA A 154 -9.07 -11.39 16.88
C ALA A 154 -10.45 -12.05 16.68
N GLU A 155 -11.25 -12.13 17.74
CA GLU A 155 -12.61 -12.68 17.68
C GLU A 155 -13.48 -11.94 16.64
N CYS A 156 -13.42 -10.60 16.64
CA CYS A 156 -14.18 -9.78 15.71
C CYS A 156 -13.71 -10.00 14.25
N ILE A 157 -12.40 -10.10 14.01
CA ILE A 157 -11.83 -10.40 12.68
C ILE A 157 -12.34 -11.75 12.19
N ASP A 158 -12.24 -12.80 13.00
CA ASP A 158 -12.65 -14.16 12.64
C ASP A 158 -14.15 -14.22 12.32
N ALA A 159 -14.98 -13.54 13.12
CA ALA A 159 -16.42 -13.52 12.90
C ALA A 159 -16.78 -12.81 11.57
N PHE A 160 -16.19 -11.65 11.29
CA PHE A 160 -16.41 -10.94 10.03
C PHE A 160 -15.86 -11.69 8.82
N SER A 161 -14.65 -12.23 8.92
CA SER A 161 -14.03 -13.01 7.85
C SER A 161 -14.87 -14.22 7.50
N SER A 162 -15.27 -15.01 8.50
CA SER A 162 -16.10 -16.21 8.28
C SER A 162 -17.43 -15.83 7.60
N ALA A 163 -18.13 -14.81 8.09
CA ALA A 163 -19.40 -14.37 7.51
C ALA A 163 -19.26 -13.89 6.07
N LEU A 164 -18.19 -13.14 5.76
CA LEU A 164 -17.92 -12.68 4.39
C LEU A 164 -17.57 -13.82 3.45
N ARG A 165 -16.73 -14.75 3.89
CA ARG A 165 -16.31 -15.91 3.09
C ARG A 165 -17.49 -16.85 2.83
N ASP A 166 -18.35 -17.12 3.81
CA ASP A 166 -19.56 -17.93 3.62
C ASP A 166 -20.46 -17.30 2.57
N ARG A 167 -20.63 -15.98 2.60
CA ARG A 167 -21.42 -15.26 1.62
C ARG A 167 -20.82 -15.31 0.21
N VAL A 168 -19.50 -15.15 0.08
CA VAL A 168 -18.81 -15.26 -1.22
C VAL A 168 -18.94 -16.68 -1.77
N ARG A 169 -18.73 -17.70 -0.94
CA ARG A 169 -18.84 -19.11 -1.34
C ARG A 169 -20.25 -19.52 -1.76
N ALA A 170 -21.26 -18.87 -1.22
CA ALA A 170 -22.65 -19.11 -1.62
C ALA A 170 -22.95 -18.64 -3.06
N GLU A 171 -22.20 -17.63 -3.54
CA GLU A 171 -22.41 -17.00 -4.85
C GLU A 171 -21.36 -17.41 -5.90
N TYR A 172 -20.13 -17.73 -5.46
CA TYR A 172 -18.99 -18.00 -6.34
C TYR A 172 -18.27 -19.28 -5.96
N PRO A 173 -17.93 -20.13 -6.95
CA PRO A 173 -17.07 -21.30 -6.70
C PRO A 173 -15.65 -20.81 -6.39
N LEU A 174 -15.19 -21.01 -5.18
CA LEU A 174 -13.81 -20.75 -4.79
C LEU A 174 -12.99 -22.04 -4.90
N PRO A 175 -11.68 -21.96 -5.22
CA PRO A 175 -10.79 -23.11 -5.17
C PRO A 175 -10.76 -23.75 -3.77
N ASP A 176 -10.63 -25.09 -3.70
CA ASP A 176 -10.57 -25.81 -2.42
C ASP A 176 -9.36 -25.42 -1.55
N THR A 177 -8.29 -24.93 -2.19
CA THR A 177 -7.06 -24.46 -1.54
C THR A 177 -7.16 -23.02 -1.01
N GLU A 178 -8.25 -22.29 -1.35
CA GLU A 178 -8.44 -20.90 -0.89
C GLU A 178 -8.50 -20.84 0.64
N PHE A 179 -7.60 -20.02 1.19
CA PHE A 179 -7.51 -19.83 2.62
C PHE A 179 -6.97 -18.44 2.97
N ILE A 180 -7.58 -17.81 3.96
CA ILE A 180 -7.11 -16.54 4.53
C ILE A 180 -6.83 -16.80 6.02
N ASP A 181 -5.62 -16.49 6.43
CA ASP A 181 -5.18 -16.46 7.81
C ASP A 181 -5.02 -15.02 8.30
N TYR A 182 -5.21 -14.78 9.60
CA TYR A 182 -5.09 -13.45 10.20
C TYR A 182 -4.05 -13.48 11.33
N GLU A 183 -3.15 -12.49 11.30
CA GLU A 183 -2.14 -12.28 12.32
C GLU A 183 -2.34 -10.92 12.99
N ILE A 184 -2.33 -10.88 14.32
CA ILE A 184 -2.28 -9.62 15.06
C ILE A 184 -0.80 -9.27 15.27
N VAL A 185 -0.41 -8.12 14.75
CA VAL A 185 0.97 -7.62 14.82
C VAL A 185 1.04 -6.26 15.51
N THR A 186 2.23 -5.88 15.95
CA THR A 186 2.55 -4.56 16.54
C THR A 186 3.78 -3.99 15.86
N ASP A 187 4.09 -2.72 16.14
CA ASP A 187 5.29 -2.04 15.67
C ASP A 187 5.40 -2.03 14.13
N LYS A 188 4.28 -1.66 13.49
CA LYS A 188 4.18 -1.51 12.03
C LYS A 188 3.69 -0.10 11.67
N PRO A 189 4.19 0.49 10.56
CA PRO A 189 3.76 1.83 10.12
C PRO A 189 2.37 1.86 9.43
N TRP A 190 1.74 0.69 9.27
CA TRP A 190 0.44 0.52 8.58
C TRP A 190 -0.61 -0.13 9.50
N SER A 191 -1.89 -0.03 9.14
CA SER A 191 -3.02 -0.60 9.91
C SER A 191 -3.29 -2.06 9.61
N GLY A 192 -3.02 -2.50 8.39
CA GLY A 192 -3.16 -3.87 7.96
C GLY A 192 -2.46 -4.09 6.62
N PHE A 193 -2.01 -5.30 6.39
CA PHE A 193 -1.32 -5.69 5.15
C PHE A 193 -1.70 -7.12 4.76
N ASN A 194 -1.91 -7.35 3.45
CA ASN A 194 -2.20 -8.68 2.92
C ASN A 194 -0.96 -9.26 2.23
N TYR A 195 -0.46 -10.35 2.75
CA TYR A 195 0.63 -11.13 2.16
C TYR A 195 0.05 -12.30 1.37
N TYR A 196 0.09 -12.22 0.04
CA TYR A 196 -0.25 -13.37 -0.79
C TYR A 196 0.83 -14.44 -0.71
N ARG A 197 0.45 -15.66 -0.38
CA ARG A 197 1.35 -16.82 -0.16
C ARG A 197 1.41 -17.77 -1.36
N GLY A 198 0.74 -17.47 -2.45
CA GLY A 198 0.55 -18.40 -3.56
C GLY A 198 -0.62 -19.35 -3.34
N ASP A 199 -1.02 -20.07 -4.38
CA ASP A 199 -2.06 -21.11 -4.35
C ASP A 199 -3.36 -20.69 -3.64
N TYR A 200 -3.82 -19.46 -3.94
CA TYR A 200 -5.04 -18.84 -3.35
C TYR A 200 -4.99 -18.67 -1.82
N ARG A 201 -3.81 -18.60 -1.24
CA ARG A 201 -3.62 -18.41 0.20
C ARG A 201 -3.10 -17.02 0.50
N SER A 202 -3.64 -16.40 1.54
CA SER A 202 -3.20 -15.09 2.04
C SER A 202 -3.06 -15.08 3.56
N THR A 203 -2.12 -14.29 4.06
CA THR A 203 -2.04 -13.91 5.46
C THR A 203 -2.33 -12.42 5.55
N VAL A 204 -3.35 -12.04 6.32
CA VAL A 204 -3.69 -10.63 6.58
C VAL A 204 -3.17 -10.26 7.96
N ALA A 205 -2.14 -9.44 8.00
CA ALA A 205 -1.61 -8.89 9.24
C ALA A 205 -2.39 -7.64 9.64
N VAL A 206 -2.86 -7.56 10.87
CA VAL A 206 -3.60 -6.42 11.44
C VAL A 206 -2.81 -5.82 12.58
N ASN A 207 -2.48 -4.53 12.48
CA ASN A 207 -1.70 -3.82 13.49
C ASN A 207 -2.58 -3.42 14.68
N ALA A 208 -2.30 -3.99 15.86
CA ALA A 208 -3.03 -3.72 17.10
C ALA A 208 -2.64 -2.40 17.76
N ASP A 209 -1.52 -1.76 17.39
CA ASP A 209 -1.15 -0.43 17.90
C ASP A 209 -2.08 0.66 17.37
N ILE A 210 -2.70 0.41 16.22
CA ILE A 210 -3.70 1.29 15.65
C ILE A 210 -5.08 0.82 16.10
N LYS A 211 -5.74 1.65 16.88
CA LYS A 211 -7.09 1.37 17.40
C LYS A 211 -8.09 1.14 16.26
N GLN A 212 -8.60 -0.07 16.18
CA GLN A 212 -9.57 -0.47 15.17
C GLN A 212 -10.98 -0.11 15.59
N GLN A 213 -11.81 0.36 14.65
CA GLN A 213 -13.22 0.63 14.86
C GLN A 213 -14.08 -0.49 14.29
N MET A 214 -15.14 -0.86 15.00
CA MET A 214 -16.09 -1.88 14.55
C MET A 214 -16.72 -1.53 13.20
N SER A 215 -17.05 -0.27 12.97
CA SER A 215 -17.61 0.22 11.70
C SER A 215 -16.66 0.10 10.50
N ASN A 216 -15.34 0.09 10.74
CA ASN A 216 -14.33 -0.01 9.69
C ASN A 216 -13.81 -1.45 9.49
N LEU A 217 -14.06 -2.33 10.44
CA LEU A 217 -13.53 -3.70 10.42
C LEU A 217 -13.96 -4.51 9.18
N PRO A 218 -15.22 -4.45 8.71
CA PRO A 218 -15.62 -5.16 7.48
C PRO A 218 -14.81 -4.75 6.26
N ARG A 219 -14.46 -3.46 6.16
CA ARG A 219 -13.61 -2.97 5.08
C ARG A 219 -12.18 -3.50 5.21
N LEU A 220 -11.61 -3.48 6.41
CA LEU A 220 -10.25 -3.95 6.67
C LEU A 220 -10.13 -5.44 6.35
N VAL A 221 -11.13 -6.24 6.73
CA VAL A 221 -11.15 -7.70 6.54
C VAL A 221 -11.45 -8.10 5.09
N ALA A 222 -12.23 -7.28 4.35
CA ALA A 222 -12.59 -7.57 2.95
C ALA A 222 -11.52 -7.14 1.93
N HIS A 223 -10.60 -6.28 2.32
CA HIS A 223 -9.55 -5.71 1.45
C HIS A 223 -8.29 -6.54 1.48
#